data_c5b7fdb7c581d3c7b4f6c2578010da33
#
_entry.id   c5b7fdb7c581d3c7b4f6c2578010da33
#
_cell.length_a   1.000
_cell.length_b   1.000
_cell.length_c   1.000
_cell.angle_alpha   90.00
_cell.angle_beta   90.00
_cell.angle_gamma   90.00
#
_symmetry.space_group_name_H-M   'P 1'
#
loop_
_entity.id
_entity.type
_entity.pdbx_description
1 polymer ?
#
loop_
_entity_poly.entity_id
_entity_poly.type
_entity_poly.pdbx_seq_one_letter_code
_entity_poly.pdbx_strand_id
1 'polypeptide(L)' 'MIGTTPNDVKAALGILRAVADAIRELGEVPSGHLYAHLMSKLSLEQYEQVIGVLKQSGLITETNHLLTWVGK' A
#
# COMPACT_ATOMS: atom_id res chain seq x y z
N MET A 1 8.48 13.23 -22.93
CA MET A 1 8.11 12.73 -21.66
C MET A 1 7.64 11.28 -21.72
N ILE A 2 7.90 10.59 -20.71
CA ILE A 2 7.46 9.21 -20.66
C ILE A 2 6.12 9.15 -20.00
N GLY A 3 5.14 8.76 -20.76
CA GLY A 3 3.83 8.58 -20.20
C GLY A 3 3.77 7.26 -19.44
N THR A 4 2.90 7.23 -18.44
CA THR A 4 2.52 5.98 -17.82
C THR A 4 1.67 5.23 -18.81
N THR A 5 2.02 3.98 -19.10
CA THR A 5 1.21 3.19 -20.01
C THR A 5 -0.05 2.72 -19.29
N PRO A 6 -1.13 2.42 -20.04
CA PRO A 6 -2.34 1.88 -19.40
C PRO A 6 -2.07 0.61 -18.58
N ASN A 7 -1.13 -0.21 -19.03
CA ASN A 7 -0.79 -1.42 -18.29
C ASN A 7 -0.12 -1.10 -16.96
N ASP A 8 0.76 -0.08 -16.96
CA ASP A 8 1.41 0.34 -15.72
C ASP A 8 0.41 0.91 -14.73
N VAL A 9 -0.57 1.68 -15.22
CA VAL A 9 -1.62 2.23 -14.36
C VAL A 9 -2.45 1.11 -13.75
N LYS A 10 -2.83 0.13 -14.55
CA LYS A 10 -3.62 -1.01 -14.06
C LYS A 10 -2.85 -1.81 -13.03
N ALA A 11 -1.56 -2.04 -13.28
CA ALA A 11 -0.72 -2.77 -12.35
C ALA A 11 -0.60 -2.02 -11.03
N ALA A 12 -0.39 -0.71 -11.08
CA ALA A 12 -0.27 0.11 -9.88
C ALA A 12 -1.56 0.11 -9.08
N LEU A 13 -2.71 0.23 -9.76
CA LEU A 13 -4.01 0.19 -9.09
C LEU A 13 -4.27 -1.18 -8.46
N GLY A 14 -3.87 -2.24 -9.14
CA GLY A 14 -4.01 -3.59 -8.60
C GLY A 14 -3.20 -3.80 -7.34
N ILE A 15 -1.97 -3.31 -7.34
CA ILE A 15 -1.10 -3.39 -6.17
C ILE A 15 -1.67 -2.56 -5.02
N LEU A 16 -2.09 -1.33 -5.32
CA LEU A 16 -2.68 -0.44 -4.31
C LEU A 16 -3.89 -1.09 -3.66
N ARG A 17 -4.75 -1.69 -4.45
CA ARG A 17 -5.93 -2.39 -3.98
C ARG A 17 -5.59 -3.58 -3.11
N ALA A 18 -4.64 -4.39 -3.56
CA ALA A 18 -4.23 -5.56 -2.80
C ALA A 18 -3.67 -5.19 -1.44
N VAL A 19 -2.85 -4.14 -1.39
CA VAL A 19 -2.28 -3.66 -0.13
C VAL A 19 -3.39 -3.12 0.77
N ALA A 20 -4.29 -2.31 0.21
CA ALA A 20 -5.40 -1.76 0.97
C ALA A 20 -6.29 -2.86 1.55
N ASP A 21 -6.62 -3.86 0.74
CA ASP A 21 -7.45 -4.97 1.19
C ASP A 21 -6.77 -5.76 2.31
N ALA A 22 -5.45 -5.96 2.20
CA ALA A 22 -4.72 -6.68 3.23
C ALA A 22 -4.77 -5.94 4.57
N ILE A 23 -4.55 -4.63 4.56
CA ILE A 23 -4.59 -3.83 5.79
C ILE A 23 -6.02 -3.82 6.34
N ARG A 24 -7.00 -3.67 5.47
CA ARG A 24 -8.40 -3.64 5.86
C ARG A 24 -8.81 -4.93 6.55
N GLU A 25 -8.43 -6.08 6.00
CA GLU A 25 -8.76 -7.37 6.59
C GLU A 25 -8.12 -7.56 7.95
N LEU A 26 -6.86 -7.15 8.09
CA LEU A 26 -6.12 -7.31 9.34
C LEU A 26 -6.53 -6.27 10.38
N GLY A 27 -7.07 -5.13 9.93
CA GLY A 27 -7.39 -4.02 10.80
C GLY A 27 -6.15 -3.20 11.15
N GLU A 28 -5.10 -3.85 11.60
CA GLU A 28 -3.81 -3.22 11.84
C GLU A 28 -2.70 -4.23 11.58
N VAL A 29 -1.54 -3.75 11.17
CA VAL A 29 -0.41 -4.60 10.86
C VAL A 29 0.89 -3.78 10.97
N PRO A 30 1.95 -4.36 11.57
CA PRO A 30 3.25 -3.68 11.54
C PRO A 30 3.73 -3.48 10.11
N SER A 31 4.25 -2.29 9.81
CA SER A 31 4.67 -1.94 8.46
C SER A 31 5.71 -2.91 7.92
N GLY A 32 6.71 -3.24 8.72
CA GLY A 32 7.74 -4.18 8.30
C GLY A 32 7.20 -5.56 8.00
N HIS A 33 6.22 -5.99 8.76
CA HIS A 33 5.58 -7.29 8.55
C HIS A 33 4.81 -7.31 7.22
N LEU A 34 4.06 -6.25 6.96
CA LEU A 34 3.32 -6.13 5.71
C LEU A 34 4.28 -6.08 4.52
N TYR A 35 5.36 -5.30 4.63
CA TYR A 35 6.34 -5.24 3.56
C TYR A 35 6.96 -6.61 3.30
N ALA A 36 7.25 -7.38 4.34
CA ALA A 36 7.83 -8.71 4.18
C ALA A 36 6.93 -9.62 3.34
N HIS A 37 5.62 -9.48 3.48
CA HIS A 37 4.68 -10.24 2.67
C HIS A 37 4.63 -9.78 1.22
N LEU A 38 4.94 -8.52 0.96
CA LEU A 38 4.76 -7.92 -0.35
C LEU A 38 6.08 -7.77 -1.13
N MET A 39 7.22 -7.96 -0.47
CA MET A 39 8.52 -7.69 -1.07
C MET A 39 8.82 -8.52 -2.32
N SER A 40 8.14 -9.64 -2.49
CA SER A 40 8.30 -10.46 -3.69
C SER A 40 7.54 -9.87 -4.88
N LYS A 41 6.63 -8.96 -4.65
CA LYS A 41 5.76 -8.41 -5.69
C LYS A 41 6.05 -6.95 -6.00
N LEU A 42 6.63 -6.22 -5.04
CA LEU A 42 6.94 -4.81 -5.25
C LEU A 42 8.19 -4.43 -4.48
N SER A 43 8.88 -3.41 -4.97
CA SER A 43 10.07 -2.90 -4.32
C SER A 43 9.71 -2.06 -3.09
N LEU A 44 10.70 -1.79 -2.26
CA LEU A 44 10.50 -0.92 -1.09
C LEU A 44 9.99 0.46 -1.51
N GLU A 45 10.53 1.00 -2.60
CA GLU A 45 10.11 2.28 -3.10
C GLU A 45 8.64 2.28 -3.51
N GLN A 46 8.21 1.24 -4.22
CA GLN A 46 6.81 1.11 -4.59
C GLN A 46 5.93 0.94 -3.37
N TYR A 47 6.38 0.16 -2.41
CA TYR A 47 5.66 -0.05 -1.15
C TYR A 47 5.45 1.28 -0.43
N GLU A 48 6.50 2.08 -0.32
CA GLU A 48 6.41 3.37 0.35
C GLU A 48 5.46 4.32 -0.37
N GLN A 49 5.45 4.30 -1.70
CA GLN A 49 4.53 5.11 -2.48
C GLN A 49 3.09 4.70 -2.23
N VAL A 50 2.82 3.41 -2.21
CA VAL A 50 1.48 2.89 -1.96
C VAL A 50 1.00 3.27 -0.57
N ILE A 51 1.84 3.07 0.43
CA ILE A 51 1.49 3.43 1.80
C ILE A 51 1.26 4.93 1.92
N GLY A 52 2.10 5.74 1.25
CA GLY A 52 1.92 7.19 1.24
C GLY A 52 0.58 7.62 0.66
N VAL A 53 0.16 6.99 -0.44
CA VAL A 53 -1.14 7.28 -1.06
C VAL A 53 -2.27 6.92 -0.11
N LEU A 54 -2.20 5.75 0.52
CA LEU A 54 -3.24 5.32 1.45
C LEU A 54 -3.34 6.24 2.66
N LYS A 55 -2.21 6.70 3.18
CA LYS A 55 -2.21 7.66 4.29
C LYS A 55 -2.82 8.99 3.88
N GLN A 56 -2.45 9.51 2.72
CA GLN A 56 -2.97 10.78 2.22
C GLN A 56 -4.46 10.72 1.94
N SER A 57 -4.93 9.55 1.53
CA SER A 57 -6.37 9.35 1.27
C SER A 57 -7.19 9.25 2.55
N GLY A 58 -6.54 9.12 3.71
CA GLY A 58 -7.24 8.97 4.97
C GLY A 58 -7.76 7.57 5.21
N LEU A 59 -7.27 6.59 4.45
CA LEU A 59 -7.72 5.21 4.61
C LEU A 59 -6.94 4.47 5.69
N ILE A 60 -5.70 4.86 5.93
CA ILE A 60 -4.88 4.25 6.98
C ILE A 60 -4.15 5.33 7.76
N THR A 61 -3.73 4.97 8.95
CA THR A 61 -2.80 5.78 9.74
C THR A 61 -1.59 4.93 10.10
N GLU A 62 -0.49 5.59 10.39
CA GLU A 62 0.73 4.92 10.82
C GLU A 62 1.23 5.56 12.10
N THR A 63 1.42 4.75 13.13
CA THR A 63 1.95 5.19 14.41
C THR A 63 2.94 4.13 14.89
N ASN A 64 4.19 4.53 15.13
CA ASN A 64 5.24 3.60 15.58
C ASN A 64 5.36 2.39 14.67
N HIS A 65 5.31 2.63 13.35
CA HIS A 65 5.40 1.60 12.32
C HIS A 65 4.24 0.62 12.31
N LEU A 66 3.14 0.96 12.98
CA LEU A 66 1.92 0.16 12.95
C LEU A 66 0.92 0.84 12.02
N LEU A 67 0.50 0.12 11.00
CA LEU A 67 -0.50 0.60 10.04
C LEU A 67 -1.87 0.17 10.51
N THR A 68 -2.81 1.10 10.55
CA THR A 68 -4.16 0.83 11.01
C THR A 68 -5.15 1.28 9.95
N TRP A 69 -6.09 0.41 9.62
CA TRP A 69 -7.16 0.76 8.68
C TRP A 69 -8.19 1.64 9.39
N VAL A 70 -8.40 2.84 8.87
CA VAL A 70 -9.37 3.79 9.43
C VAL A 70 -10.44 4.18 8.41
N GLY A 71 -10.31 3.71 7.20
CA GLY A 71 -11.32 3.92 6.16
C GLY A 71 -12.54 3.04 6.38
N LYS A 72 -13.49 3.18 5.47
CA LYS A 72 -14.72 2.38 5.55
C LYS A 72 -14.73 1.21 4.60
#